data_d34af9fcb98d2d21820bbffcabe74d31
#
_entry.id   d34af9fcb98d2d21820bbffcabe74d31
#
_cell.length_a   1.000
_cell.length_b   1.000
_cell.length_c   1.000
_cell.angle_alpha   90.00
_cell.angle_beta   90.00
_cell.angle_gamma   90.00
#
_symmetry.space_group_name_H-M   'P 1'
#
loop_
_entity.id
_entity.type
_entity.pdbx_description
1 polymer ?
#
loop_
_entity_poly.entity_id
_entity_poly.type
_entity_poly.pdbx_seq_one_letter_code
_entity_poly.pdbx_strand_id
1 'polypeptide(L)'
;MLFLQIQNQKIVKKFLSTFLLITLVISCSKSDKGELVGYEANKFFPAQPSGMVLVPSGSYLMGMADDDYVKLKNAPVSTVSIKAFYMDETEITNGEYKQFVNWVKDSVVRDALAKRAISEIGPNPTQEDLDKDNSINTYFPVYEVLEEVSDEEKGGYVLYKEQNLDLEISEFDKSTYNLNYDNDLLWEREDYPDLAYAEVMEGMFPGEGFFLPKEESFNGERTFDTKKIEYTYTFFDAQAAIKSDSDTRKEFFIDKVIPIYPDTTAWIKDFNYSYNEPMHNDYFWHDAYNDYPVVGVSWEQAKAFAHWRTRYKNQYQRTRKKNGQDVANFRLPSEAEWEYAARGGLESATYPWGGPYTIDSKGCFLANFKPNRGDYASDNALYTVEAESYWPNDYGLYNMAGNVSEWTDSAYDKGAYGFDAGLNPNVSDSTNLRKVVRGGSWKDIAYFLRVSARDYEYKDEKRSYIGFRTVQDYLGEDIGLNDNPNKVF
;
A
#
# COMPACT_ATOMS: atom_id res chain seq x y z
N MET A 1 42.55 -2.42 -78.82
CA MET A 1 41.94 -1.39 -77.94
C MET A 1 40.43 -1.53 -77.81
N LEU A 2 39.70 -1.79 -78.87
CA LEU A 2 38.23 -1.85 -78.84
C LEU A 2 37.63 -2.97 -77.94
N PHE A 3 38.27 -4.13 -77.88
CA PHE A 3 37.82 -5.29 -77.10
C PHE A 3 37.90 -5.09 -75.55
N LEU A 4 38.89 -4.34 -75.09
CA LEU A 4 39.03 -4.00 -73.66
C LEU A 4 37.98 -2.97 -73.20
N GLN A 5 37.56 -2.07 -74.08
CA GLN A 5 36.50 -1.08 -73.74
C GLN A 5 35.11 -1.73 -73.62
N ILE A 6 34.80 -2.72 -74.46
CA ILE A 6 33.51 -3.44 -74.39
C ILE A 6 33.46 -4.36 -73.17
N GLN A 7 34.54 -4.92 -72.74
CA GLN A 7 34.62 -5.78 -71.54
C GLN A 7 34.46 -4.95 -70.28
N ASN A 8 35.08 -3.77 -70.20
CA ASN A 8 34.91 -2.83 -69.09
C ASN A 8 33.47 -2.28 -68.99
N GLN A 9 32.81 -2.00 -70.10
CA GLN A 9 31.39 -1.55 -70.07
C GLN A 9 30.45 -2.69 -69.59
N LYS A 10 30.70 -3.94 -69.91
CA LYS A 10 29.90 -5.06 -69.40
C LYS A 10 30.10 -5.27 -67.89
N ILE A 11 31.32 -5.07 -67.38
CA ILE A 11 31.61 -5.18 -65.94
C ILE A 11 30.97 -4.01 -65.19
N VAL A 12 31.08 -2.79 -65.69
CA VAL A 12 30.43 -1.61 -65.06
C VAL A 12 28.93 -1.74 -65.03
N LYS A 13 28.29 -2.23 -66.14
CA LYS A 13 26.85 -2.47 -66.18
C LYS A 13 26.42 -3.57 -65.16
N LYS A 14 27.18 -4.62 -65.01
CA LYS A 14 26.93 -5.66 -63.99
C LYS A 14 27.08 -5.09 -62.58
N PHE A 15 28.11 -4.30 -62.31
CA PHE A 15 28.27 -3.64 -61.00
C PHE A 15 27.15 -2.65 -60.72
N LEU A 16 26.72 -1.86 -61.69
CA LEU A 16 25.62 -0.91 -61.53
C LEU A 16 24.28 -1.62 -61.31
N SER A 17 24.04 -2.73 -62.02
CA SER A 17 22.83 -3.53 -61.83
C SER A 17 22.82 -4.26 -60.47
N THR A 18 23.95 -4.76 -59.99
CA THR A 18 24.06 -5.39 -58.68
C THR A 18 23.92 -4.37 -57.55
N PHE A 19 24.48 -3.16 -57.73
CA PHE A 19 24.33 -2.07 -56.77
C PHE A 19 22.88 -1.57 -56.69
N LEU A 20 22.22 -1.47 -57.86
CA LEU A 20 20.79 -1.12 -57.90
C LEU A 20 19.89 -2.19 -57.25
N LEU A 21 20.24 -3.48 -57.36
CA LEU A 21 19.53 -4.57 -56.72
C LEU A 21 19.73 -4.55 -55.17
N ILE A 22 20.95 -4.25 -54.72
CA ILE A 22 21.31 -4.14 -53.31
C ILE A 22 20.58 -2.93 -52.67
N THR A 23 20.49 -1.78 -53.38
CA THR A 23 19.75 -0.63 -52.87
C THR A 23 18.23 -0.85 -52.83
N LEU A 24 17.69 -1.67 -53.72
CA LEU A 24 16.27 -2.07 -53.66
C LEU A 24 15.97 -3.04 -52.50
N VAL A 25 16.89 -3.85 -52.10
CA VAL A 25 16.72 -4.78 -50.96
C VAL A 25 16.88 -4.06 -49.62
N ILE A 26 17.71 -3.01 -49.57
CA ILE A 26 17.89 -2.17 -48.35
C ILE A 26 16.71 -1.19 -48.17
N SER A 27 15.93 -0.90 -49.22
CA SER A 27 14.72 -0.06 -49.16
C SER A 27 13.46 -0.74 -48.57
N CYS A 28 13.55 -2.02 -48.16
CA CYS A 28 12.56 -2.59 -47.28
C CYS A 28 12.84 -2.15 -45.85
N SER A 29 12.80 -0.85 -45.57
CA SER A 29 12.52 -0.39 -44.22
C SER A 29 11.17 -0.96 -43.84
N LYS A 30 11.03 -1.47 -42.65
CA LYS A 30 9.75 -1.86 -42.07
C LYS A 30 8.76 -0.76 -42.41
N SER A 31 7.87 -1.01 -43.37
CA SER A 31 6.83 -0.05 -43.68
C SER A 31 5.99 0.05 -42.41
N ASP A 32 5.93 1.24 -41.89
CA ASP A 32 4.92 1.61 -40.91
C ASP A 32 3.59 1.15 -41.51
N LYS A 33 2.97 0.14 -40.87
CA LYS A 33 1.74 -0.48 -41.36
C LYS A 33 0.53 0.40 -41.20
N GLY A 34 0.73 1.71 -41.11
CA GLY A 34 -0.34 2.68 -40.90
C GLY A 34 -0.89 2.65 -39.47
N GLU A 35 -0.17 2.12 -38.52
CA GLU A 35 -0.47 2.30 -37.11
C GLU A 35 -0.22 3.76 -36.73
N LEU A 36 -1.17 4.36 -36.10
CA LEU A 36 -1.22 5.80 -35.81
C LEU A 36 -0.08 6.27 -34.89
N VAL A 37 0.63 5.34 -34.23
CA VAL A 37 1.79 5.63 -33.39
C VAL A 37 2.71 4.41 -33.44
N GLY A 38 3.65 4.43 -34.37
CA GLY A 38 4.62 3.35 -34.59
C GLY A 38 5.74 3.31 -33.58
N TYR A 39 5.44 3.23 -32.29
CA TYR A 39 6.42 2.86 -31.30
C TYR A 39 6.18 1.40 -30.89
N GLU A 40 7.05 0.49 -31.32
CA GLU A 40 7.07 -0.85 -30.71
C GLU A 40 7.52 -0.66 -29.26
N ALA A 41 6.56 -0.46 -28.36
CA ALA A 41 6.85 -0.49 -26.94
C ALA A 41 7.40 -1.88 -26.60
N ASN A 42 8.56 -1.93 -25.98
CA ASN A 42 9.05 -3.18 -25.38
C ASN A 42 7.99 -3.62 -24.36
N LYS A 43 7.58 -4.88 -24.43
CA LYS A 43 6.66 -5.46 -23.44
C LYS A 43 7.23 -5.20 -22.05
N PHE A 44 6.43 -4.59 -21.21
CA PHE A 44 6.80 -4.26 -19.85
C PHE A 44 6.06 -5.18 -18.88
N PHE A 45 6.81 -5.93 -18.08
CA PHE A 45 6.30 -6.72 -16.99
C PHE A 45 6.90 -6.19 -15.69
N PRO A 46 6.09 -5.53 -14.84
CA PRO A 46 6.58 -5.06 -13.55
C PRO A 46 7.00 -6.24 -12.67
N ALA A 47 8.06 -6.06 -11.89
CA ALA A 47 8.45 -7.06 -10.91
C ALA A 47 7.35 -7.22 -9.87
N GLN A 48 6.99 -8.47 -9.55
CA GLN A 48 6.02 -8.80 -8.51
C GLN A 48 6.50 -8.22 -7.16
N PRO A 49 5.67 -7.49 -6.45
CA PRO A 49 5.99 -7.05 -5.10
C PRO A 49 6.13 -8.26 -4.15
N SER A 50 7.05 -8.17 -3.21
CA SER A 50 7.23 -9.22 -2.20
C SER A 50 5.96 -9.39 -1.35
N GLY A 51 5.55 -10.63 -1.09
CA GLY A 51 4.37 -10.96 -0.31
C GLY A 51 3.04 -10.68 -1.02
N MET A 52 3.06 -10.52 -2.35
CA MET A 52 1.85 -10.31 -3.15
C MET A 52 1.72 -11.33 -4.25
N VAL A 53 0.49 -11.66 -4.63
CA VAL A 53 0.16 -12.47 -5.80
C VAL A 53 -0.51 -11.64 -6.88
N LEU A 54 -0.32 -12.06 -8.13
CA LEU A 54 -1.01 -11.45 -9.27
C LEU A 54 -2.42 -12.04 -9.40
N VAL A 55 -3.42 -11.18 -9.27
CA VAL A 55 -4.81 -11.48 -9.59
C VAL A 55 -5.05 -11.07 -11.05
N PRO A 56 -5.36 -12.02 -11.96
CA PRO A 56 -5.51 -11.73 -13.38
C PRO A 56 -6.73 -10.86 -13.66
N SER A 57 -6.71 -10.13 -14.79
CA SER A 57 -7.90 -9.42 -15.26
C SER A 57 -9.02 -10.39 -15.65
N GLY A 58 -10.25 -9.99 -15.44
CA GLY A 58 -11.40 -10.83 -15.82
C GLY A 58 -12.73 -10.19 -15.50
N SER A 59 -13.81 -10.87 -15.92
CA SER A 59 -15.18 -10.51 -15.60
C SER A 59 -15.81 -11.58 -14.74
N TYR A 60 -16.64 -11.20 -13.79
CA TYR A 60 -17.31 -12.11 -12.89
C TYR A 60 -18.69 -11.60 -12.48
N LEU A 61 -19.49 -12.47 -11.88
CA LEU A 61 -20.76 -12.12 -11.26
C LEU A 61 -20.50 -11.71 -9.81
N MET A 62 -20.50 -10.40 -9.57
CA MET A 62 -20.39 -9.81 -8.24
C MET A 62 -21.73 -9.88 -7.51
N GLY A 63 -21.70 -10.13 -6.22
CA GLY A 63 -22.89 -10.14 -5.39
C GLY A 63 -23.36 -11.55 -5.01
N MET A 64 -24.51 -11.60 -4.34
CA MET A 64 -25.07 -12.80 -3.74
C MET A 64 -25.91 -13.56 -4.77
N ALA A 65 -25.34 -14.63 -5.35
CA ALA A 65 -26.03 -15.53 -6.28
C ALA A 65 -26.80 -16.64 -5.55
N ASP A 66 -26.52 -16.87 -4.27
CA ASP A 66 -27.17 -17.83 -3.40
C ASP A 66 -28.25 -17.18 -2.51
N ASP A 67 -28.97 -17.98 -1.71
CA ASP A 67 -30.08 -17.51 -0.91
C ASP A 67 -29.65 -16.46 0.14
N ASP A 68 -30.26 -15.27 0.08
CA ASP A 68 -30.15 -14.23 1.10
C ASP A 68 -31.07 -14.55 2.29
N TYR A 69 -30.62 -15.47 3.16
CA TYR A 69 -31.43 -15.91 4.33
C TYR A 69 -31.73 -14.77 5.30
N VAL A 70 -30.86 -13.77 5.38
CA VAL A 70 -31.02 -12.61 6.27
C VAL A 70 -31.88 -11.53 5.62
N LYS A 71 -32.13 -11.63 4.31
CA LYS A 71 -32.94 -10.68 3.51
C LYS A 71 -32.44 -9.23 3.55
N LEU A 72 -31.11 -9.06 3.59
CA LEU A 72 -30.49 -7.73 3.59
C LEU A 72 -30.67 -7.00 2.26
N LYS A 73 -30.74 -7.73 1.14
CA LYS A 73 -30.92 -7.21 -0.23
C LYS A 73 -29.91 -6.09 -0.57
N ASN A 74 -28.67 -6.23 -0.07
CA ASN A 74 -27.62 -5.22 -0.23
C ASN A 74 -26.53 -5.65 -1.23
N ALA A 75 -26.64 -6.85 -1.81
CA ALA A 75 -25.69 -7.42 -2.76
C ALA A 75 -26.41 -8.12 -3.94
N PRO A 76 -27.23 -7.40 -4.75
CA PRO A 76 -27.83 -7.99 -5.94
C PRO A 76 -26.72 -8.38 -6.94
N VAL A 77 -26.96 -9.42 -7.74
CA VAL A 77 -25.97 -9.88 -8.71
C VAL A 77 -25.79 -8.86 -9.83
N SER A 78 -24.55 -8.52 -10.12
CA SER A 78 -24.15 -7.63 -11.20
C SER A 78 -22.91 -8.16 -11.91
N THR A 79 -22.82 -8.00 -13.23
CA THR A 79 -21.62 -8.37 -13.99
C THR A 79 -20.59 -7.26 -13.94
N VAL A 80 -19.39 -7.59 -13.50
CA VAL A 80 -18.29 -6.63 -13.30
C VAL A 80 -17.02 -7.12 -13.96
N SER A 81 -16.25 -6.22 -14.50
CA SER A 81 -14.91 -6.48 -15.05
C SER A 81 -13.85 -5.80 -14.22
N ILE A 82 -12.82 -6.56 -13.86
CA ILE A 82 -11.70 -6.11 -13.03
C ILE A 82 -10.41 -6.20 -13.84
N LYS A 83 -9.59 -5.14 -13.80
CA LYS A 83 -8.22 -5.16 -14.36
C LYS A 83 -7.30 -6.01 -13.46
N ALA A 84 -6.20 -6.48 -14.03
CA ALA A 84 -5.18 -7.21 -13.26
C ALA A 84 -4.56 -6.30 -12.18
N PHE A 85 -4.28 -6.88 -11.02
CA PHE A 85 -3.63 -6.20 -9.89
C PHE A 85 -2.86 -7.19 -9.03
N TYR A 86 -1.93 -6.69 -8.25
CA TYR A 86 -1.29 -7.46 -7.18
C TYR A 86 -2.08 -7.28 -5.88
N MET A 87 -2.20 -8.34 -5.09
CA MET A 87 -2.84 -8.33 -3.76
C MET A 87 -1.93 -9.04 -2.76
N ASP A 88 -1.85 -8.54 -1.53
CA ASP A 88 -1.13 -9.23 -0.46
C ASP A 88 -1.68 -10.64 -0.26
N GLU A 89 -0.79 -11.63 -0.16
CA GLU A 89 -1.14 -13.04 0.04
C GLU A 89 -1.95 -13.23 1.32
N THR A 90 -1.59 -12.47 2.36
CA THR A 90 -2.20 -12.50 3.69
C THR A 90 -2.78 -11.15 4.07
N GLU A 91 -3.50 -11.08 5.18
CA GLU A 91 -3.76 -9.83 5.89
C GLU A 91 -2.42 -9.24 6.34
N ILE A 92 -2.34 -7.90 6.44
CA ILE A 92 -1.15 -7.23 7.00
C ILE A 92 -0.94 -7.68 8.44
N THR A 93 0.26 -8.17 8.74
CA THR A 93 0.61 -8.71 10.03
C THR A 93 1.04 -7.62 11.04
N ASN A 94 1.02 -7.95 12.33
CA ASN A 94 1.56 -7.08 13.37
C ASN A 94 3.04 -6.74 13.11
N GLY A 95 3.83 -7.72 12.64
CA GLY A 95 5.24 -7.52 12.32
C GLY A 95 5.45 -6.50 11.19
N GLU A 96 4.65 -6.57 10.14
CA GLU A 96 4.70 -5.60 9.04
C GLU A 96 4.23 -4.21 9.48
N TYR A 97 3.15 -4.14 10.25
CA TYR A 97 2.66 -2.86 10.76
C TYR A 97 3.62 -2.22 11.77
N LYS A 98 4.34 -3.02 12.59
CA LYS A 98 5.43 -2.52 13.47
C LYS A 98 6.54 -1.84 12.68
N GLN A 99 6.87 -2.30 11.47
CA GLN A 99 7.86 -1.64 10.63
C GLN A 99 7.41 -0.20 10.28
N PHE A 100 6.14 -0.02 9.95
CA PHE A 100 5.57 1.30 9.72
C PHE A 100 5.63 2.18 10.97
N VAL A 101 5.17 1.67 12.11
CA VAL A 101 5.18 2.41 13.38
C VAL A 101 6.60 2.82 13.77
N ASN A 102 7.56 1.90 13.66
CA ASN A 102 8.95 2.17 14.01
C ASN A 102 9.59 3.19 13.06
N TRP A 103 9.31 3.09 11.77
CA TRP A 103 9.81 4.06 10.78
C TRP A 103 9.27 5.47 11.05
N VAL A 104 7.97 5.60 11.36
CA VAL A 104 7.37 6.90 11.69
C VAL A 104 7.91 7.43 13.02
N LYS A 105 8.00 6.60 14.04
CA LYS A 105 8.59 6.94 15.33
C LYS A 105 10.00 7.51 15.17
N ASP A 106 10.85 6.83 14.39
CA ASP A 106 12.20 7.29 14.08
C ASP A 106 12.18 8.63 13.32
N SER A 107 11.35 8.74 12.29
CA SER A 107 11.24 9.94 11.45
C SER A 107 10.79 11.18 12.24
N VAL A 108 9.81 11.03 13.12
CA VAL A 108 9.28 12.14 13.94
C VAL A 108 10.35 12.66 14.93
N VAL A 109 11.10 11.74 15.53
CA VAL A 109 12.20 12.14 16.44
C VAL A 109 13.31 12.85 15.67
N ARG A 110 13.73 12.31 14.49
CA ARG A 110 14.74 12.94 13.66
C ARG A 110 14.31 14.32 13.17
N ASP A 111 13.06 14.49 12.78
CA ASP A 111 12.50 15.77 12.37
C ASP A 111 12.55 16.80 13.51
N ALA A 112 12.20 16.39 14.73
CA ALA A 112 12.27 17.26 15.89
C ALA A 112 13.71 17.66 16.23
N LEU A 113 14.65 16.71 16.15
CA LEU A 113 16.09 16.99 16.35
C LEU A 113 16.61 17.94 15.27
N ALA A 114 16.22 17.74 14.01
CA ALA A 114 16.60 18.62 12.91
C ALA A 114 16.05 20.05 13.10
N LYS A 115 14.78 20.17 13.49
CA LYS A 115 14.17 21.48 13.79
C LYS A 115 14.89 22.18 14.94
N ARG A 116 15.30 21.45 15.97
CA ARG A 116 16.08 22.01 17.09
C ARG A 116 17.46 22.49 16.60
N ALA A 117 18.15 21.69 15.78
CA ALA A 117 19.42 22.07 15.17
C ALA A 117 19.30 23.36 14.33
N ILE A 118 18.26 23.43 13.47
CA ILE A 118 17.98 24.66 12.68
C ILE A 118 17.77 25.87 13.56
N SER A 119 17.10 25.72 14.69
CA SER A 119 16.88 26.84 15.62
C SER A 119 18.16 27.35 16.26
N GLU A 120 19.21 26.55 16.39
CA GLU A 120 20.49 26.90 16.97
C GLU A 120 21.47 27.49 15.95
N ILE A 121 21.56 26.89 14.76
CA ILE A 121 22.57 27.27 13.75
C ILE A 121 21.98 28.06 12.56
N GLY A 122 20.66 28.24 12.54
CA GLY A 122 19.96 28.96 11.49
C GLY A 122 19.55 28.07 10.28
N PRO A 123 18.71 28.63 9.40
CA PRO A 123 18.11 27.87 8.29
C PRO A 123 19.08 27.55 7.13
N ASN A 124 20.22 28.25 7.06
CA ASN A 124 21.24 28.08 6.02
C ASN A 124 22.61 27.94 6.67
N PRO A 125 22.93 26.80 7.30
CA PRO A 125 24.23 26.62 7.97
C PRO A 125 25.36 26.64 6.95
N THR A 126 26.49 27.22 7.35
CA THR A 126 27.74 27.11 6.59
C THR A 126 28.37 25.73 6.81
N GLN A 127 29.28 25.32 5.91
CA GLN A 127 30.04 24.07 6.11
C GLN A 127 30.78 24.08 7.46
N GLU A 128 31.27 25.26 7.90
CA GLU A 128 31.95 25.43 9.19
C GLU A 128 31.02 25.21 10.38
N ASP A 129 29.71 25.52 10.22
CA ASP A 129 28.67 25.22 11.24
C ASP A 129 28.32 23.73 11.28
N LEU A 130 28.34 23.08 10.12
CA LEU A 130 28.08 21.63 10.01
C LEU A 130 29.27 20.78 10.50
N ASP A 131 30.51 21.31 10.37
CA ASP A 131 31.73 20.62 10.79
C ASP A 131 31.99 20.79 12.31
N LYS A 132 31.22 21.62 13.02
CA LYS A 132 31.29 21.67 14.48
C LYS A 132 30.83 20.32 15.04
N ASP A 133 31.66 19.78 15.88
CA ASP A 133 31.43 18.47 16.57
C ASP A 133 30.26 18.60 17.56
N ASN A 134 29.06 18.76 16.98
CA ASN A 134 27.81 18.88 17.68
C ASN A 134 26.89 17.78 17.15
N SER A 135 26.53 16.82 18.00
CA SER A 135 25.75 15.64 17.64
C SER A 135 24.38 15.98 17.06
N ILE A 136 23.79 17.11 17.41
CA ILE A 136 22.50 17.54 16.87
C ILE A 136 22.61 17.91 15.38
N ASN A 137 23.78 18.33 14.90
CA ASN A 137 24.00 18.60 13.48
C ASN A 137 23.91 17.33 12.62
N THR A 138 24.14 16.16 13.22
CA THR A 138 24.05 14.85 12.57
C THR A 138 22.62 14.57 12.08
N TYR A 139 21.63 15.12 12.72
CA TYR A 139 20.22 14.96 12.39
C TYR A 139 19.64 16.14 11.61
N PHE A 140 20.49 17.09 11.23
CA PHE A 140 20.08 18.19 10.37
C PHE A 140 19.56 17.61 9.05
N PRO A 141 18.40 18.09 8.54
CA PRO A 141 17.97 17.69 7.23
C PRO A 141 19.10 18.06 6.28
N VAL A 142 19.72 17.05 5.69
CA VAL A 142 20.58 17.23 4.54
C VAL A 142 19.65 17.73 3.45
N TYR A 143 19.41 19.05 3.41
CA TYR A 143 19.11 19.64 2.13
C TYR A 143 20.35 19.31 1.31
N GLU A 144 20.25 18.30 0.43
CA GLU A 144 21.07 18.40 -0.74
C GLU A 144 20.83 19.83 -1.21
N VAL A 145 21.79 20.69 -1.00
CA VAL A 145 21.97 21.84 -1.87
C VAL A 145 22.07 21.14 -3.20
N LEU A 146 20.93 21.03 -3.88
CA LEU A 146 20.92 20.73 -5.29
C LEU A 146 21.75 21.89 -5.83
N GLU A 147 23.04 21.66 -6.01
CA GLU A 147 23.88 22.48 -6.88
C GLU A 147 22.94 22.67 -8.05
N GLU A 148 22.71 23.92 -8.45
CA GLU A 148 21.73 24.27 -9.46
C GLU A 148 21.83 23.28 -10.60
N VAL A 149 21.07 22.18 -10.46
CA VAL A 149 20.98 21.15 -11.48
C VAL A 149 20.32 21.87 -12.64
N SER A 150 21.05 22.00 -13.73
CA SER A 150 20.55 22.69 -14.91
C SER A 150 19.19 22.09 -15.29
N ASP A 151 18.24 22.90 -15.76
CA ASP A 151 16.90 22.42 -16.16
C ASP A 151 16.97 21.23 -17.16
N GLU A 152 18.08 21.08 -17.87
CA GLU A 152 18.34 19.97 -18.78
C GLU A 152 18.59 18.62 -18.07
N GLU A 153 19.02 18.64 -16.81
CA GLU A 153 19.27 17.44 -16.01
C GLU A 153 18.05 17.04 -15.14
N LYS A 154 17.09 17.94 -14.97
CA LYS A 154 15.86 17.65 -14.27
C LYS A 154 14.96 16.78 -15.14
N GLY A 155 14.45 15.67 -14.62
CA GLY A 155 13.47 14.85 -15.32
C GLY A 155 12.21 15.65 -15.66
N GLY A 156 11.60 15.38 -16.82
CA GLY A 156 10.45 16.14 -17.35
C GLY A 156 9.27 16.26 -16.37
N TYR A 157 9.09 15.30 -15.47
CA TYR A 157 8.05 15.36 -14.42
C TYR A 157 8.41 16.39 -13.32
N VAL A 158 9.67 16.51 -12.94
CA VAL A 158 10.13 17.49 -11.95
C VAL A 158 9.97 18.90 -12.50
N LEU A 159 10.38 19.11 -13.75
CA LEU A 159 10.17 20.37 -14.45
C LEU A 159 8.69 20.72 -14.58
N TYR A 160 7.85 19.78 -14.96
CA TYR A 160 6.41 19.97 -15.02
C TYR A 160 5.83 20.33 -13.65
N LYS A 161 6.29 19.68 -12.58
CA LYS A 161 5.86 19.93 -11.21
C LYS A 161 6.26 21.32 -10.73
N GLU A 162 7.50 21.75 -11.00
CA GLU A 162 7.99 23.08 -10.65
C GLU A 162 7.30 24.20 -11.44
N GLN A 163 7.05 23.98 -12.73
CA GLN A 163 6.51 25.02 -13.62
C GLN A 163 4.98 25.14 -13.55
N ASN A 164 4.26 24.06 -13.29
CA ASN A 164 2.80 24.04 -13.46
C ASN A 164 2.04 23.79 -12.15
N LEU A 165 2.65 23.29 -11.11
CA LEU A 165 1.91 22.90 -9.91
C LEU A 165 2.09 23.89 -8.75
N ASP A 166 3.09 24.76 -8.78
CA ASP A 166 3.40 25.70 -7.68
C ASP A 166 3.16 25.04 -6.30
N LEU A 167 3.50 23.74 -6.24
CA LEU A 167 3.29 22.90 -5.09
C LEU A 167 4.44 23.18 -4.13
N GLU A 168 4.17 23.96 -3.11
CA GLU A 168 4.93 23.82 -1.89
C GLU A 168 4.77 22.36 -1.43
N ILE A 169 5.83 21.58 -1.59
CA ILE A 169 5.91 20.27 -0.93
C ILE A 169 5.72 20.55 0.56
N SER A 170 4.86 19.78 1.24
CA SER A 170 4.64 20.00 2.67
C SER A 170 5.98 20.02 3.40
N GLU A 171 6.10 20.85 4.43
CA GLU A 171 7.36 20.92 5.19
C GLU A 171 7.76 19.56 5.75
N PHE A 172 6.77 18.71 6.09
CA PHE A 172 7.01 17.35 6.52
C PHE A 172 7.58 16.47 5.40
N ASP A 173 7.06 16.57 4.19
CA ASP A 173 7.61 15.81 3.05
C ASP A 173 9.02 16.29 2.69
N LYS A 174 9.29 17.60 2.81
CA LYS A 174 10.64 18.13 2.65
C LYS A 174 11.59 17.58 3.71
N SER A 175 11.18 17.64 4.99
CA SER A 175 12.03 17.22 6.10
C SER A 175 12.31 15.71 6.07
N THR A 176 11.29 14.86 5.87
CA THR A 176 11.45 13.41 5.92
C THR A 176 12.22 12.82 4.73
N TYR A 177 12.28 13.49 3.58
CA TYR A 177 13.12 13.04 2.46
C TYR A 177 14.61 13.37 2.67
N ASN A 178 14.91 14.36 3.50
CA ASN A 178 16.26 14.88 3.67
C ASN A 178 16.83 14.58 5.07
N LEU A 179 16.15 13.76 5.86
CA LEU A 179 16.66 13.34 7.17
C LEU A 179 17.84 12.38 7.01
N ASN A 180 18.84 12.55 7.84
CA ASN A 180 19.97 11.65 7.90
C ASN A 180 19.59 10.38 8.67
N TYR A 181 19.51 9.25 7.95
CA TYR A 181 19.24 7.94 8.51
C TYR A 181 20.50 7.08 8.70
N ASP A 182 21.69 7.60 8.37
CA ASP A 182 22.94 6.85 8.48
C ASP A 182 23.42 6.70 9.92
N ASN A 183 22.97 7.58 10.80
CA ASN A 183 23.28 7.53 12.22
C ASN A 183 22.10 6.99 13.02
N ASP A 184 22.36 6.09 13.96
CA ASP A 184 21.36 5.57 14.85
C ASP A 184 20.90 6.60 15.87
N LEU A 185 19.60 6.63 16.17
CA LEU A 185 19.07 7.43 17.25
C LEU A 185 19.47 6.87 18.61
N LEU A 186 19.83 7.74 19.52
CA LEU A 186 20.17 7.39 20.90
C LEU A 186 18.89 7.46 21.74
N TRP A 187 18.44 6.31 22.24
CA TRP A 187 17.18 6.19 22.97
C TRP A 187 17.35 6.26 24.48
N GLU A 188 18.51 5.85 25.01
CA GLU A 188 18.76 5.82 26.44
C GLU A 188 19.34 7.17 26.91
N ARG A 189 18.93 7.62 28.10
CA ARG A 189 19.33 8.93 28.66
C ARG A 189 20.83 9.06 28.87
N GLU A 190 21.46 7.94 29.22
CA GLU A 190 22.88 7.86 29.49
C GLU A 190 23.74 8.09 28.24
N ASP A 191 23.15 7.83 27.09
CA ASP A 191 23.83 7.95 25.79
C ASP A 191 23.62 9.33 25.14
N TYR A 192 22.79 10.20 25.73
CA TYR A 192 22.52 11.50 25.14
C TYR A 192 23.79 12.36 25.10
N PRO A 193 24.12 12.91 23.92
CA PRO A 193 25.39 13.59 23.72
C PRO A 193 25.41 14.98 24.34
N ASP A 194 24.28 15.66 24.39
CA ASP A 194 24.18 17.04 24.91
C ASP A 194 22.80 17.35 25.49
N LEU A 195 22.69 18.56 26.08
CA LEU A 195 21.43 19.01 26.68
C LEU A 195 20.35 19.29 25.63
N ALA A 196 20.70 19.76 24.43
CA ALA A 196 19.72 20.05 23.39
C ALA A 196 19.05 18.78 22.87
N TYR A 197 19.81 17.68 22.74
CA TYR A 197 19.26 16.37 22.43
C TYR A 197 18.31 15.88 23.54
N ALA A 198 18.73 16.00 24.79
CA ALA A 198 17.90 15.63 25.94
C ALA A 198 16.61 16.46 26.01
N GLU A 199 16.66 17.76 25.73
CA GLU A 199 15.46 18.62 25.67
C GLU A 199 14.46 18.17 24.61
N VAL A 200 14.92 17.72 23.44
CA VAL A 200 14.03 17.20 22.39
C VAL A 200 13.40 15.87 22.84
N MET A 201 14.20 14.98 23.41
CA MET A 201 13.72 13.64 23.76
C MET A 201 12.80 13.65 24.98
N GLU A 202 13.17 14.36 26.03
CA GLU A 202 12.46 14.34 27.32
C GLU A 202 11.53 15.56 27.51
N GLY A 203 11.78 16.66 26.78
CA GLY A 203 11.11 17.94 26.99
C GLY A 203 11.69 18.74 28.16
N MET A 204 11.43 20.03 28.18
CA MET A 204 11.74 20.92 29.34
C MET A 204 10.65 20.78 30.41
N PHE A 205 9.43 20.49 30.00
CA PHE A 205 8.28 20.31 30.90
C PHE A 205 7.62 18.95 30.65
N PRO A 206 6.90 18.40 31.65
CA PRO A 206 6.17 17.13 31.48
C PRO A 206 5.24 17.14 30.26
N GLY A 207 5.38 16.15 29.37
CA GLY A 207 4.57 15.99 28.17
C GLY A 207 5.06 16.71 26.90
N GLU A 208 6.11 17.56 27.00
CA GLU A 208 6.69 18.20 25.81
C GLU A 208 7.58 17.25 25.00
N GLY A 209 8.41 16.42 25.66
CA GLY A 209 9.26 15.42 25.03
C GLY A 209 8.48 14.24 24.46
N PHE A 210 9.20 13.26 23.95
CA PHE A 210 8.61 12.06 23.33
C PHE A 210 8.20 10.97 24.31
N PHE A 211 8.48 11.16 25.60
CA PHE A 211 8.17 10.18 26.63
C PHE A 211 7.04 10.66 27.54
N LEU A 212 6.23 9.71 28.00
CA LEU A 212 5.16 9.99 28.95
C LEU A 212 5.72 10.46 30.29
N PRO A 213 5.02 11.38 30.98
CA PRO A 213 5.31 11.68 32.37
C PRO A 213 5.29 10.41 33.22
N LYS A 214 6.11 10.37 34.27
CA LYS A 214 6.24 9.20 35.15
C LYS A 214 4.91 8.76 35.77
N GLU A 215 4.01 9.69 35.99
CA GLU A 215 2.69 9.48 36.56
C GLU A 215 1.72 8.80 35.56
N GLU A 216 1.96 8.94 34.27
CA GLU A 216 1.17 8.35 33.20
C GLU A 216 1.78 7.06 32.62
N SER A 217 3.01 6.75 33.01
CA SER A 217 3.75 5.59 32.56
C SER A 217 3.36 4.33 33.33
N PHE A 218 3.33 3.18 32.66
CA PHE A 218 3.11 1.91 33.31
C PHE A 218 4.24 1.60 34.32
N ASN A 219 3.90 1.36 35.56
CA ASN A 219 4.85 1.14 36.67
C ASN A 219 5.92 2.22 36.85
N GLY A 220 5.72 3.42 36.28
CA GLY A 220 6.71 4.49 36.26
C GLY A 220 7.93 4.22 35.36
N GLU A 221 7.82 3.24 34.47
CA GLU A 221 8.84 2.93 33.47
C GLU A 221 8.81 3.98 32.35
N ARG A 222 9.97 4.21 31.76
CA ARG A 222 10.10 5.16 30.65
C ARG A 222 9.39 4.63 29.40
N THR A 223 8.27 5.25 29.04
CA THR A 223 7.42 4.81 27.97
C THR A 223 7.28 5.89 26.92
N PHE A 224 7.49 5.56 25.65
CA PHE A 224 7.29 6.51 24.54
C PHE A 224 5.79 6.87 24.40
N ASP A 225 5.50 8.16 24.20
CA ASP A 225 4.13 8.62 23.99
C ASP A 225 3.66 8.26 22.57
N THR A 226 2.87 7.20 22.49
CA THR A 226 2.34 6.68 21.23
C THR A 226 1.44 7.68 20.48
N LYS A 227 0.89 8.70 21.16
CA LYS A 227 0.09 9.76 20.53
C LYS A 227 0.94 10.67 19.64
N LYS A 228 2.26 10.71 19.87
CA LYS A 228 3.21 11.49 19.07
C LYS A 228 3.68 10.76 17.81
N ILE A 229 3.27 9.50 17.64
CA ILE A 229 3.57 8.73 16.41
C ILE A 229 2.51 9.10 15.37
N GLU A 230 2.70 10.23 14.72
CA GLU A 230 1.80 10.77 13.71
C GLU A 230 2.45 10.72 12.33
N TYR A 231 1.73 10.19 11.36
CA TYR A 231 2.16 10.15 9.96
C TYR A 231 1.42 11.21 9.17
N THR A 232 2.18 12.10 8.54
CA THR A 232 1.63 13.14 7.67
C THR A 232 1.88 12.79 6.22
N TYR A 233 0.85 12.88 5.40
CA TYR A 233 0.97 12.73 3.95
C TYR A 233 -0.04 13.60 3.21
N THR A 234 0.34 14.00 2.01
CA THR A 234 -0.50 14.79 1.11
C THR A 234 -1.16 13.88 0.09
N PHE A 235 -2.46 14.00 -0.11
CA PHE A 235 -3.17 13.29 -1.18
C PHE A 235 -3.99 14.27 -2.03
N PHE A 236 -4.20 13.91 -3.29
CA PHE A 236 -5.01 14.69 -4.22
C PHE A 236 -6.47 14.22 -4.18
N ASP A 237 -7.39 15.10 -3.78
CA ASP A 237 -8.83 14.80 -3.81
C ASP A 237 -9.39 15.02 -5.22
N ALA A 238 -9.30 13.98 -6.05
CA ALA A 238 -9.79 14.00 -7.42
C ALA A 238 -11.31 14.22 -7.50
N GLN A 239 -12.06 13.77 -6.50
CA GLN A 239 -13.53 13.96 -6.49
C GLN A 239 -13.93 15.39 -6.20
N ALA A 240 -13.27 16.02 -5.23
CA ALA A 240 -13.47 17.44 -4.96
C ALA A 240 -13.06 18.26 -6.18
N ALA A 241 -11.95 17.91 -6.84
CA ALA A 241 -11.49 18.58 -8.05
C ALA A 241 -12.49 18.47 -9.21
N ILE A 242 -13.09 17.30 -9.44
CA ILE A 242 -14.09 17.10 -10.51
C ILE A 242 -15.39 17.86 -10.24
N LYS A 243 -15.77 18.01 -8.96
CA LYS A 243 -17.00 18.71 -8.57
C LYS A 243 -16.85 20.24 -8.49
N SER A 244 -15.61 20.73 -8.50
CA SER A 244 -15.29 22.15 -8.38
C SER A 244 -15.17 22.80 -9.75
N ASP A 245 -15.61 24.07 -9.84
CA ASP A 245 -15.36 24.94 -10.99
C ASP A 245 -14.01 25.68 -10.90
N SER A 246 -13.17 25.34 -9.88
CA SER A 246 -11.85 25.97 -9.68
C SER A 246 -10.83 25.43 -10.68
N ASP A 247 -10.11 26.32 -11.34
CA ASP A 247 -8.98 26.00 -12.23
C ASP A 247 -7.67 25.72 -11.42
N THR A 248 -7.71 25.92 -10.10
CA THR A 248 -6.52 25.83 -9.24
C THR A 248 -6.38 24.44 -8.64
N ARG A 249 -5.55 23.61 -9.25
CA ARG A 249 -5.29 22.24 -8.78
C ARG A 249 -4.73 22.15 -7.36
N LYS A 250 -4.02 23.18 -6.91
CA LYS A 250 -3.39 23.25 -5.57
C LYS A 250 -4.40 23.10 -4.43
N GLU A 251 -5.63 23.59 -4.60
CA GLU A 251 -6.69 23.56 -3.58
C GLU A 251 -7.16 22.15 -3.22
N PHE A 252 -6.89 21.17 -4.09
CA PHE A 252 -7.32 19.78 -3.92
C PHE A 252 -6.24 18.86 -3.35
N PHE A 253 -5.08 19.40 -3.02
CA PHE A 253 -4.07 18.69 -2.26
C PHE A 253 -4.33 18.90 -0.76
N ILE A 254 -4.64 17.82 -0.09
CA ILE A 254 -5.04 17.81 1.32
C ILE A 254 -3.97 17.09 2.13
N ASP A 255 -3.43 17.79 3.13
CA ASP A 255 -2.54 17.18 4.09
C ASP A 255 -3.35 16.48 5.17
N LYS A 256 -3.00 15.22 5.44
CA LYS A 256 -3.57 14.42 6.52
C LYS A 256 -2.50 14.12 7.55
N VAL A 257 -2.84 14.36 8.81
CA VAL A 257 -2.05 13.95 9.97
C VAL A 257 -2.79 12.81 10.66
N ILE A 258 -2.22 11.62 10.67
CA ILE A 258 -2.86 10.41 11.18
C ILE A 258 -2.03 9.85 12.34
N PRO A 259 -2.58 9.75 13.56
CA PRO A 259 -1.96 8.99 14.63
C PRO A 259 -2.04 7.50 14.27
N ILE A 260 -0.90 6.89 14.00
CA ILE A 260 -0.84 5.57 13.35
C ILE A 260 -0.78 4.40 14.32
N TYR A 261 -0.60 4.69 15.62
CA TYR A 261 -0.51 3.62 16.60
C TYR A 261 -1.84 2.87 16.73
N PRO A 262 -1.84 1.51 16.65
CA PRO A 262 -3.07 0.73 16.80
C PRO A 262 -3.69 0.94 18.17
N ASP A 263 -5.00 0.81 18.27
CA ASP A 263 -5.67 0.80 19.56
C ASP A 263 -5.48 -0.56 20.25
N THR A 264 -4.51 -0.63 21.14
CA THR A 264 -4.21 -1.84 21.92
C THR A 264 -5.31 -2.18 22.94
N THR A 265 -6.25 -1.25 23.20
CA THR A 265 -7.39 -1.47 24.08
C THR A 265 -8.64 -1.99 23.35
N ALA A 266 -8.58 -2.19 22.03
CA ALA A 266 -9.71 -2.64 21.22
C ALA A 266 -10.28 -3.98 21.71
N TRP A 267 -9.44 -4.91 22.14
CA TRP A 267 -9.85 -6.19 22.71
C TRP A 267 -10.69 -6.03 23.96
N ILE A 268 -10.26 -5.18 24.89
CA ILE A 268 -10.99 -4.91 26.15
C ILE A 268 -12.30 -4.18 25.87
N LYS A 269 -12.32 -3.27 24.91
CA LYS A 269 -13.54 -2.54 24.51
C LYS A 269 -14.58 -3.48 23.90
N ASP A 270 -14.14 -4.39 23.05
CA ASP A 270 -15.05 -5.35 22.39
C ASP A 270 -15.46 -6.50 23.33
N PHE A 271 -14.62 -6.86 24.34
CA PHE A 271 -14.84 -8.00 25.25
C PHE A 271 -14.54 -7.63 26.71
N ASN A 272 -15.47 -6.99 27.38
CA ASN A 272 -15.35 -6.43 28.73
C ASN A 272 -15.00 -7.43 29.85
N TYR A 273 -15.03 -8.74 29.59
CA TYR A 273 -14.79 -9.79 30.60
C TYR A 273 -13.39 -10.44 30.49
N SER A 274 -12.52 -9.96 29.60
CA SER A 274 -11.24 -10.60 29.30
C SER A 274 -10.01 -9.75 29.69
N TYR A 275 -10.08 -9.05 30.81
CA TYR A 275 -9.02 -8.11 31.23
C TYR A 275 -7.63 -8.73 31.47
N ASN A 276 -7.57 -10.02 31.78
CA ASN A 276 -6.31 -10.70 32.11
C ASN A 276 -5.84 -11.67 31.01
N GLU A 277 -6.43 -11.62 29.83
CA GLU A 277 -6.01 -12.45 28.71
C GLU A 277 -4.70 -11.90 28.13
N PRO A 278 -3.57 -12.65 28.15
CA PRO A 278 -2.29 -12.14 27.64
C PRO A 278 -2.37 -11.67 26.19
N MET A 279 -3.07 -12.41 25.34
CA MET A 279 -3.30 -12.03 23.94
C MET A 279 -3.97 -10.67 23.83
N HIS A 280 -4.92 -10.32 24.70
CA HIS A 280 -5.62 -9.05 24.64
C HIS A 280 -4.77 -7.86 25.09
N ASN A 281 -3.82 -8.09 26.02
CA ASN A 281 -2.96 -7.03 26.53
C ASN A 281 -1.75 -6.77 25.62
N ASP A 282 -1.15 -7.87 25.11
CA ASP A 282 0.17 -7.83 24.46
C ASP A 282 0.11 -8.13 22.95
N TYR A 283 -1.09 -8.21 22.37
CA TYR A 283 -1.29 -8.65 21.00
C TYR A 283 -0.44 -7.91 19.97
N PHE A 284 -0.32 -6.60 20.11
CA PHE A 284 0.50 -5.82 19.18
C PHE A 284 1.98 -5.84 19.54
N TRP A 285 2.33 -6.02 20.84
CA TRP A 285 3.72 -5.86 21.31
C TRP A 285 4.54 -7.13 21.27
N HIS A 286 3.94 -8.24 21.70
CA HIS A 286 4.67 -9.47 21.92
C HIS A 286 5.04 -10.12 20.58
N ASP A 287 6.29 -10.59 20.49
CA ASP A 287 6.83 -11.17 19.26
C ASP A 287 6.12 -12.44 18.79
N ALA A 288 5.51 -13.18 19.72
CA ALA A 288 4.70 -14.35 19.39
C ALA A 288 3.51 -14.06 18.48
N TYR A 289 3.08 -12.80 18.39
CA TYR A 289 1.95 -12.38 17.53
C TYR A 289 2.41 -11.59 16.30
N ASN A 290 3.71 -11.62 15.97
CA ASN A 290 4.22 -10.89 14.80
C ASN A 290 3.57 -11.34 13.49
N ASP A 291 3.29 -12.65 13.36
CA ASP A 291 2.70 -13.24 12.15
C ASP A 291 1.15 -13.26 12.17
N TYR A 292 0.55 -12.69 13.21
CA TYR A 292 -0.90 -12.53 13.32
C TYR A 292 -1.35 -11.22 12.64
N PRO A 293 -2.60 -11.14 12.12
CA PRO A 293 -3.10 -9.94 11.45
C PRO A 293 -3.14 -8.76 12.42
N VAL A 294 -2.76 -7.58 11.95
CA VAL A 294 -2.93 -6.36 12.74
C VAL A 294 -4.41 -6.02 12.89
N VAL A 295 -4.81 -5.71 14.13
CA VAL A 295 -6.16 -5.28 14.47
C VAL A 295 -6.12 -4.00 15.32
N GLY A 296 -7.28 -3.41 15.61
CA GLY A 296 -7.32 -2.13 16.32
C GLY A 296 -6.87 -0.95 15.46
N VAL A 297 -6.94 -1.08 14.14
CA VAL A 297 -6.59 -0.06 13.15
C VAL A 297 -7.83 0.49 12.45
N SER A 298 -7.87 1.82 12.29
CA SER A 298 -8.92 2.49 11.56
C SER A 298 -8.68 2.43 10.04
N TRP A 299 -9.69 2.72 9.25
CA TRP A 299 -9.58 2.82 7.79
C TRP A 299 -8.54 3.86 7.34
N GLU A 300 -8.48 5.01 8.03
CA GLU A 300 -7.49 6.05 7.75
C GLU A 300 -6.07 5.58 8.06
N GLN A 301 -5.87 4.79 9.12
CA GLN A 301 -4.58 4.19 9.46
C GLN A 301 -4.15 3.14 8.42
N ALA A 302 -5.08 2.32 7.93
CA ALA A 302 -4.80 1.37 6.85
C ALA A 302 -4.39 2.07 5.54
N LYS A 303 -5.02 3.19 5.20
CA LYS A 303 -4.62 4.03 4.05
C LYS A 303 -3.26 4.69 4.26
N ALA A 304 -2.97 5.17 5.46
CA ALA A 304 -1.67 5.73 5.80
C ALA A 304 -0.54 4.69 5.65
N PHE A 305 -0.79 3.45 6.08
CA PHE A 305 0.14 2.33 5.86
C PHE A 305 0.42 2.09 4.37
N ALA A 306 -0.63 2.01 3.54
CA ALA A 306 -0.48 1.81 2.10
C ALA A 306 0.32 2.94 1.43
N HIS A 307 0.06 4.19 1.82
CA HIS A 307 0.83 5.34 1.36
C HIS A 307 2.30 5.26 1.78
N TRP A 308 2.57 4.96 3.06
CA TRP A 308 3.93 4.76 3.56
C TRP A 308 4.65 3.64 2.82
N ARG A 309 4.01 2.49 2.60
CA ARG A 309 4.58 1.34 1.86
C ARG A 309 5.01 1.75 0.45
N THR A 310 4.21 2.56 -0.24
CA THR A 310 4.55 3.13 -1.55
C THR A 310 5.81 3.99 -1.47
N ARG A 311 5.82 4.95 -0.55
CA ARG A 311 6.93 5.86 -0.34
C ARG A 311 8.21 5.12 0.02
N TYR A 312 8.14 4.20 0.98
CA TYR A 312 9.27 3.40 1.44
C TYR A 312 9.86 2.56 0.31
N LYS A 313 9.00 1.93 -0.50
CA LYS A 313 9.43 1.16 -1.67
C LYS A 313 10.12 2.03 -2.73
N ASN A 314 9.57 3.20 -3.02
CA ASN A 314 10.15 4.13 -3.99
C ASN A 314 11.50 4.67 -3.51
N GLN A 315 11.61 5.03 -2.23
CA GLN A 315 12.87 5.45 -1.64
C GLN A 315 13.93 4.35 -1.76
N TYR A 316 13.60 3.11 -1.40
CA TYR A 316 14.51 1.97 -1.55
C TYR A 316 14.95 1.74 -3.01
N GLN A 317 14.04 1.89 -3.99
CA GLN A 317 14.42 1.76 -5.40
C GLN A 317 15.38 2.85 -5.88
N ARG A 318 15.18 4.08 -5.45
CA ARG A 318 16.04 5.22 -5.79
C ARG A 318 17.46 5.06 -5.24
N THR A 319 17.62 4.49 -4.04
CA THR A 319 18.95 4.19 -3.49
C THR A 319 19.69 3.11 -4.26
N ARG A 320 18.99 2.13 -4.86
CA ARG A 320 19.62 1.01 -5.58
C ARG A 320 19.85 1.27 -7.06
N LYS A 321 19.03 2.09 -7.72
CA LYS A 321 19.11 2.32 -9.17
C LYS A 321 19.07 3.83 -9.44
N LYS A 322 20.14 4.35 -10.03
CA LYS A 322 20.26 5.78 -10.40
C LYS A 322 19.11 6.33 -11.26
N ASN A 323 18.26 5.46 -11.84
CA ASN A 323 17.04 5.77 -12.61
C ASN A 323 15.92 4.77 -12.30
N GLY A 324 15.72 4.42 -11.02
CA GLY A 324 14.63 3.52 -10.63
C GLY A 324 13.28 4.19 -10.91
N GLN A 325 12.40 3.49 -11.63
CA GLN A 325 11.03 3.95 -11.81
C GLN A 325 10.25 3.77 -10.51
N ASP A 326 9.41 4.75 -10.18
CA ASP A 326 8.51 4.64 -9.06
C ASP A 326 7.48 3.52 -9.32
N VAL A 327 7.14 2.78 -8.28
CA VAL A 327 6.13 1.73 -8.35
C VAL A 327 4.72 2.34 -8.36
N ALA A 328 3.74 1.61 -8.87
CA ALA A 328 2.34 1.96 -8.68
C ALA A 328 2.01 2.03 -7.18
N ASN A 329 1.08 2.92 -6.82
CA ASN A 329 0.74 3.12 -5.42
C ASN A 329 0.09 1.87 -4.82
N PHE A 330 0.53 1.49 -3.62
CA PHE A 330 -0.24 0.58 -2.78
C PHE A 330 -1.48 1.30 -2.26
N ARG A 331 -2.59 0.58 -2.17
CA ARG A 331 -3.88 1.10 -1.72
C ARG A 331 -4.72 -0.01 -1.11
N LEU A 332 -5.81 0.32 -0.47
CA LEU A 332 -6.82 -0.67 -0.13
C LEU A 332 -7.51 -1.20 -1.40
N PRO A 333 -7.95 -2.47 -1.44
CA PRO A 333 -8.76 -2.98 -2.53
C PRO A 333 -10.12 -2.27 -2.57
N SER A 334 -10.67 -2.08 -3.77
CA SER A 334 -12.10 -1.82 -3.86
C SER A 334 -12.90 -3.04 -3.42
N GLU A 335 -14.16 -2.84 -3.05
CA GLU A 335 -15.03 -3.95 -2.69
C GLU A 335 -15.12 -5.02 -3.80
N ALA A 336 -15.16 -4.58 -5.06
CA ALA A 336 -15.22 -5.46 -6.20
C ALA A 336 -13.91 -6.23 -6.46
N GLU A 337 -12.76 -5.58 -6.29
CA GLU A 337 -11.46 -6.25 -6.37
C GLU A 337 -11.31 -7.30 -5.27
N TRP A 338 -11.75 -6.95 -4.06
CA TRP A 338 -11.69 -7.87 -2.93
C TRP A 338 -12.56 -9.13 -3.18
N GLU A 339 -13.82 -8.95 -3.64
CA GLU A 339 -14.71 -10.07 -3.91
C GLU A 339 -14.21 -10.94 -5.08
N TYR A 340 -13.69 -10.30 -6.14
CA TYR A 340 -13.10 -11.00 -7.27
C TYR A 340 -11.91 -11.87 -6.84
N ALA A 341 -11.00 -11.31 -6.05
CA ALA A 341 -9.86 -12.01 -5.51
C ALA A 341 -10.26 -13.16 -4.56
N ALA A 342 -11.26 -12.92 -3.69
CA ALA A 342 -11.76 -13.92 -2.76
C ALA A 342 -12.40 -15.13 -3.48
N ARG A 343 -13.03 -14.91 -4.63
CA ARG A 343 -13.60 -16.00 -5.43
C ARG A 343 -12.55 -16.93 -6.06
N GLY A 344 -11.28 -16.48 -6.20
CA GLY A 344 -10.21 -17.33 -6.72
C GLY A 344 -10.46 -17.90 -8.11
N GLY A 345 -11.27 -17.23 -8.97
CA GLY A 345 -11.68 -17.74 -10.30
C GLY A 345 -12.91 -18.64 -10.29
N LEU A 346 -13.51 -18.94 -9.13
CA LEU A 346 -14.70 -19.78 -9.01
C LEU A 346 -15.97 -18.93 -9.21
N GLU A 347 -16.75 -19.24 -10.23
CA GLU A 347 -18.02 -18.55 -10.48
C GLU A 347 -19.05 -18.86 -9.40
N SER A 348 -19.70 -17.81 -8.89
CA SER A 348 -20.82 -17.91 -7.92
C SER A 348 -20.52 -18.73 -6.67
N ALA A 349 -19.25 -18.96 -6.33
CA ALA A 349 -18.86 -19.71 -5.14
C ALA A 349 -19.35 -19.01 -3.86
N THR A 350 -19.87 -19.76 -2.91
CA THR A 350 -20.31 -19.23 -1.61
C THR A 350 -19.12 -18.83 -0.75
N TYR A 351 -18.07 -19.65 -0.74
CA TYR A 351 -16.82 -19.46 0.01
C TYR A 351 -15.60 -19.55 -0.91
N PRO A 352 -14.43 -19.05 -0.50
CA PRO A 352 -13.21 -19.08 -1.31
C PRO A 352 -12.78 -20.46 -1.81
N TRP A 353 -13.16 -21.52 -1.11
CA TRP A 353 -12.90 -22.93 -1.46
C TRP A 353 -13.98 -23.57 -2.34
N GLY A 354 -14.99 -22.83 -2.78
CA GLY A 354 -16.02 -23.23 -3.76
C GLY A 354 -17.23 -23.99 -3.21
N GLY A 355 -17.07 -24.72 -2.12
CA GLY A 355 -18.17 -25.50 -1.53
C GLY A 355 -19.09 -24.68 -0.62
N PRO A 356 -20.30 -25.19 -0.28
CA PRO A 356 -21.23 -24.51 0.60
C PRO A 356 -20.98 -24.78 2.11
N TYR A 357 -20.02 -25.64 2.42
CA TYR A 357 -19.73 -26.06 3.79
C TYR A 357 -18.49 -25.37 4.33
N THR A 358 -18.49 -25.10 5.65
CA THR A 358 -17.38 -24.51 6.38
C THR A 358 -16.43 -25.54 7.01
N ILE A 359 -16.70 -26.81 6.77
CA ILE A 359 -15.91 -27.96 7.24
C ILE A 359 -15.56 -28.87 6.07
N ASP A 360 -14.41 -29.50 6.12
CA ASP A 360 -13.98 -30.51 5.15
C ASP A 360 -14.61 -31.89 5.42
N SER A 361 -14.29 -32.86 4.58
CA SER A 361 -14.78 -34.25 4.71
C SER A 361 -14.29 -34.97 5.97
N LYS A 362 -13.27 -34.45 6.66
CA LYS A 362 -12.70 -34.97 7.91
C LYS A 362 -13.30 -34.28 9.12
N GLY A 363 -14.11 -33.24 8.95
CA GLY A 363 -14.70 -32.44 10.01
C GLY A 363 -13.84 -31.28 10.50
N CYS A 364 -12.72 -30.95 9.81
CA CYS A 364 -11.88 -29.81 10.12
C CYS A 364 -12.51 -28.53 9.58
N PHE A 365 -12.43 -27.43 10.33
CA PHE A 365 -12.84 -26.11 9.84
C PHE A 365 -11.94 -25.64 8.69
N LEU A 366 -12.55 -24.94 7.73
CA LEU A 366 -11.87 -24.39 6.54
C LEU A 366 -11.52 -22.90 6.71
N ALA A 367 -11.94 -22.29 7.81
CA ALA A 367 -11.68 -20.92 8.15
C ALA A 367 -11.80 -20.70 9.66
N ASN A 368 -11.20 -19.62 10.16
CA ASN A 368 -11.36 -19.18 11.54
C ASN A 368 -12.61 -18.31 11.70
N PHE A 369 -13.64 -18.84 12.36
CA PHE A 369 -14.92 -18.16 12.59
C PHE A 369 -15.63 -18.74 13.82
N LYS A 370 -16.74 -18.11 14.23
CA LYS A 370 -17.59 -18.57 15.33
C LYS A 370 -18.63 -19.59 14.84
N PRO A 371 -18.46 -20.90 15.03
CA PRO A 371 -19.46 -21.88 14.67
C PRO A 371 -20.71 -21.74 15.55
N ASN A 372 -21.88 -21.98 14.98
CA ASN A 372 -23.17 -21.79 15.68
C ASN A 372 -23.36 -22.72 16.89
N ARG A 373 -22.74 -23.91 16.85
CA ARG A 373 -22.80 -24.94 17.91
C ARG A 373 -21.50 -25.71 17.93
N GLY A 374 -21.10 -26.15 19.10
CA GLY A 374 -19.95 -27.02 19.30
C GLY A 374 -18.83 -26.36 20.05
N ASP A 375 -17.65 -26.93 19.96
CA ASP A 375 -16.43 -26.41 20.53
C ASP A 375 -15.88 -25.30 19.62
N TYR A 376 -15.88 -24.07 20.12
CA TYR A 376 -15.38 -22.91 19.39
C TYR A 376 -13.87 -22.93 19.19
N ALA A 377 -13.15 -23.76 19.92
CA ALA A 377 -11.70 -23.87 19.87
C ALA A 377 -11.25 -25.26 19.37
N SER A 378 -12.11 -25.99 18.64
CA SER A 378 -11.80 -27.35 18.20
C SER A 378 -10.62 -27.43 17.23
N ASP A 379 -10.28 -26.35 16.55
CA ASP A 379 -9.10 -26.16 15.71
C ASP A 379 -7.99 -25.30 16.35
N ASN A 380 -8.09 -25.05 17.67
CA ASN A 380 -7.23 -24.17 18.46
C ASN A 380 -7.33 -22.67 18.12
N ALA A 381 -8.35 -22.25 17.38
CA ALA A 381 -8.58 -20.89 16.94
C ALA A 381 -9.78 -20.27 17.69
N LEU A 382 -9.56 -19.73 18.88
CA LEU A 382 -10.62 -19.03 19.64
C LEU A 382 -10.74 -17.54 19.24
N TYR A 383 -9.63 -16.93 18.92
CA TYR A 383 -9.49 -15.54 18.47
C TYR A 383 -8.80 -15.53 17.11
N THR A 384 -8.03 -14.49 16.80
CA THR A 384 -7.22 -14.44 15.56
C THR A 384 -6.17 -15.57 15.55
N VAL A 385 -5.79 -16.00 14.37
CA VAL A 385 -4.71 -16.93 14.10
C VAL A 385 -3.65 -16.29 13.21
N GLU A 386 -2.53 -16.98 13.01
CA GLU A 386 -1.48 -16.55 12.08
C GLU A 386 -2.06 -16.30 10.68
N ALA A 387 -1.54 -15.30 9.99
CA ALA A 387 -2.05 -14.85 8.70
C ALA A 387 -1.93 -15.90 7.58
N GLU A 388 -1.01 -16.86 7.69
CA GLU A 388 -0.87 -18.00 6.76
C GLU A 388 -1.61 -19.27 7.25
N SER A 389 -2.60 -19.13 8.12
CA SER A 389 -3.40 -20.28 8.56
C SER A 389 -4.42 -20.70 7.50
N TYR A 390 -4.83 -21.97 7.57
CA TYR A 390 -5.75 -22.60 6.61
C TYR A 390 -5.19 -22.69 5.18
N TRP A 391 -6.02 -23.08 4.21
CA TRP A 391 -5.61 -23.24 2.82
C TRP A 391 -5.91 -21.98 2.02
N PRO A 392 -4.97 -21.52 1.19
CA PRO A 392 -5.23 -20.41 0.30
C PRO A 392 -6.24 -20.79 -0.78
N ASN A 393 -6.89 -19.79 -1.38
CA ASN A 393 -7.71 -19.99 -2.57
C ASN A 393 -6.85 -20.24 -3.83
N ASP A 394 -7.48 -20.46 -4.99
CA ASP A 394 -6.76 -20.79 -6.23
C ASP A 394 -5.89 -19.64 -6.79
N TYR A 395 -6.01 -18.42 -6.25
CA TYR A 395 -5.08 -17.31 -6.53
C TYR A 395 -3.91 -17.24 -5.52
N GLY A 396 -3.87 -18.12 -4.51
CA GLY A 396 -2.84 -18.12 -3.49
C GLY A 396 -3.09 -17.15 -2.33
N LEU A 397 -4.33 -16.70 -2.14
CA LEU A 397 -4.71 -15.77 -1.09
C LEU A 397 -5.22 -16.50 0.15
N TYR A 398 -4.63 -16.21 1.29
CA TYR A 398 -5.00 -16.79 2.59
C TYR A 398 -6.13 -15.99 3.25
N ASN A 399 -6.92 -16.66 4.09
CA ASN A 399 -7.93 -16.08 4.98
C ASN A 399 -8.93 -15.12 4.31
N MET A 400 -9.23 -15.34 3.01
CA MET A 400 -10.28 -14.57 2.33
C MET A 400 -11.69 -14.84 2.90
N ALA A 401 -11.80 -15.68 3.91
CA ALA A 401 -12.99 -15.92 4.71
C ALA A 401 -12.57 -16.23 6.16
N GLY A 402 -13.05 -15.45 7.12
CA GLY A 402 -12.72 -15.61 8.53
C GLY A 402 -11.44 -14.89 8.96
N ASN A 403 -10.91 -15.23 10.09
CA ASN A 403 -9.81 -14.59 10.80
C ASN A 403 -10.13 -13.12 11.15
N VAL A 404 -9.85 -12.16 10.29
CA VAL A 404 -10.31 -10.76 10.49
C VAL A 404 -11.10 -10.28 9.29
N SER A 405 -12.12 -9.45 9.54
CA SER A 405 -12.77 -8.69 8.47
C SER A 405 -11.80 -7.66 7.92
N GLU A 406 -11.86 -7.36 6.63
CA GLU A 406 -10.87 -6.51 5.98
C GLU A 406 -11.47 -5.22 5.47
N TRP A 407 -10.79 -4.10 5.78
CA TRP A 407 -11.12 -2.80 5.22
C TRP A 407 -10.98 -2.78 3.70
N THR A 408 -11.97 -2.24 3.01
CA THR A 408 -11.87 -1.89 1.59
C THR A 408 -11.89 -0.37 1.40
N ASP A 409 -11.47 0.12 0.22
CA ASP A 409 -11.51 1.57 -0.10
C ASP A 409 -12.95 2.07 -0.30
N SER A 410 -13.88 1.17 -0.61
CA SER A 410 -15.25 1.51 -0.98
C SER A 410 -16.09 2.02 0.19
N ALA A 411 -16.86 3.07 -0.05
CA ALA A 411 -17.89 3.52 0.87
C ALA A 411 -19.10 2.57 0.83
N TYR A 412 -19.70 2.32 1.98
CA TYR A 412 -20.89 1.47 2.06
C TYR A 412 -22.13 2.20 1.59
N ASP A 413 -22.68 1.80 0.48
CA ASP A 413 -24.01 2.14 0.01
C ASP A 413 -24.80 0.88 -0.31
N LYS A 414 -26.02 0.79 0.21
CA LYS A 414 -26.88 -0.40 0.02
C LYS A 414 -27.27 -0.60 -1.44
N GLY A 415 -27.40 0.49 -2.21
CA GLY A 415 -27.78 0.49 -3.62
C GLY A 415 -26.62 0.43 -4.60
N ALA A 416 -25.36 0.39 -4.12
CA ALA A 416 -24.15 0.53 -4.95
C ALA A 416 -24.17 -0.33 -6.21
N TYR A 417 -24.51 -1.61 -6.09
CA TYR A 417 -24.50 -2.56 -7.20
C TYR A 417 -25.53 -2.24 -8.31
N GLY A 418 -26.46 -1.33 -8.05
CA GLY A 418 -27.46 -0.89 -9.04
C GLY A 418 -27.06 0.33 -9.86
N PHE A 419 -26.05 1.11 -9.39
CA PHE A 419 -25.64 2.34 -10.05
C PHE A 419 -24.13 2.44 -10.35
N ASP A 420 -23.33 1.55 -9.78
CA ASP A 420 -21.88 1.59 -9.99
C ASP A 420 -21.50 1.10 -11.40
N ALA A 421 -20.33 1.52 -11.86
CA ALA A 421 -19.83 1.16 -13.18
C ALA A 421 -19.53 -0.35 -13.26
N GLY A 422 -19.78 -0.97 -14.43
CA GLY A 422 -19.42 -2.38 -14.64
C GLY A 422 -17.92 -2.61 -14.83
N LEU A 423 -17.09 -1.58 -14.90
CA LEU A 423 -15.64 -1.66 -15.09
C LEU A 423 -14.92 -1.06 -13.90
N ASN A 424 -14.19 -1.91 -13.16
CA ASN A 424 -13.45 -1.55 -11.94
C ASN A 424 -14.30 -0.72 -10.96
N PRO A 425 -15.48 -1.19 -10.53
CA PRO A 425 -16.36 -0.40 -9.69
C PRO A 425 -15.71 -0.09 -8.34
N ASN A 426 -15.89 1.14 -7.90
CA ASN A 426 -15.50 1.60 -6.57
C ASN A 426 -16.36 2.78 -6.15
N VAL A 427 -17.20 2.60 -5.15
CA VAL A 427 -17.98 3.67 -4.56
C VAL A 427 -17.05 4.55 -3.73
N SER A 428 -16.50 5.58 -4.38
CA SER A 428 -15.64 6.54 -3.72
C SER A 428 -16.46 7.73 -3.24
N ASP A 429 -16.80 7.77 -1.96
CA ASP A 429 -17.49 8.89 -1.31
C ASP A 429 -16.71 9.31 -0.05
N SER A 430 -16.09 10.49 -0.12
CA SER A 430 -15.30 11.06 0.98
C SER A 430 -16.16 11.50 2.16
N THR A 431 -17.46 11.77 1.94
CA THR A 431 -18.40 12.22 2.97
C THR A 431 -19.03 11.07 3.74
N ASN A 432 -19.08 9.87 3.14
CA ASN A 432 -19.64 8.70 3.78
C ASN A 432 -18.64 8.09 4.77
N LEU A 433 -19.01 8.14 6.04
CA LEU A 433 -18.17 7.63 7.13
C LEU A 433 -18.16 6.09 7.21
N ARG A 434 -19.13 5.42 6.59
CA ARG A 434 -19.23 3.95 6.59
C ARG A 434 -18.38 3.40 5.45
N LYS A 435 -17.42 2.55 5.78
CA LYS A 435 -16.57 1.85 4.82
C LYS A 435 -16.90 0.37 4.81
N VAL A 436 -16.86 -0.23 3.63
CA VAL A 436 -17.15 -1.65 3.47
C VAL A 436 -16.04 -2.48 4.10
N VAL A 437 -16.44 -3.48 4.89
CA VAL A 437 -15.58 -4.55 5.38
C VAL A 437 -16.06 -5.88 4.82
N ARG A 438 -15.12 -6.79 4.53
CA ARG A 438 -15.37 -8.04 3.83
C ARG A 438 -14.70 -9.22 4.54
N GLY A 439 -15.10 -10.45 4.21
CA GLY A 439 -14.49 -11.70 4.66
C GLY A 439 -15.09 -12.29 5.93
N GLY A 440 -15.70 -11.47 6.79
CA GLY A 440 -16.08 -11.87 8.13
C GLY A 440 -14.87 -12.16 9.00
N SER A 441 -15.07 -12.46 10.27
CA SER A 441 -13.99 -12.59 11.25
C SER A 441 -14.19 -13.76 12.20
N TRP A 442 -13.20 -14.02 13.06
CA TRP A 442 -13.22 -15.05 14.09
C TRP A 442 -14.45 -14.96 15.02
N LYS A 443 -15.06 -13.78 15.19
CA LYS A 443 -16.29 -13.60 16.00
C LYS A 443 -17.59 -13.84 15.23
N ASP A 444 -17.52 -13.88 13.91
CA ASP A 444 -18.71 -13.89 13.04
C ASP A 444 -19.14 -15.31 12.71
N ILE A 445 -20.44 -15.45 12.40
CA ILE A 445 -21.01 -16.75 11.97
C ILE A 445 -20.76 -16.98 10.48
N ALA A 446 -20.88 -18.20 10.02
CA ALA A 446 -20.66 -18.64 8.64
C ALA A 446 -21.33 -17.77 7.55
N TYR A 447 -22.42 -17.09 7.86
CA TYR A 447 -23.09 -16.17 6.92
C TYR A 447 -22.18 -15.04 6.46
N PHE A 448 -21.42 -14.42 7.38
CA PHE A 448 -20.55 -13.28 7.07
C PHE A 448 -19.24 -13.69 6.39
N LEU A 449 -18.90 -14.99 6.41
CA LEU A 449 -17.73 -15.53 5.72
C LEU A 449 -17.94 -15.72 4.21
N ARG A 450 -19.16 -15.58 3.72
CA ARG A 450 -19.44 -15.70 2.29
C ARG A 450 -18.72 -14.62 1.52
N VAL A 451 -18.15 -14.97 0.38
CA VAL A 451 -17.44 -14.00 -0.47
C VAL A 451 -18.33 -12.86 -0.92
N SER A 452 -19.65 -13.05 -0.99
CA SER A 452 -20.65 -12.05 -1.35
C SER A 452 -21.24 -11.27 -0.17
N ALA A 453 -20.92 -11.67 1.09
CA ALA A 453 -21.45 -10.97 2.27
C ALA A 453 -20.82 -9.59 2.41
N ARG A 454 -21.68 -8.58 2.62
CA ARG A 454 -21.28 -7.19 2.80
C ARG A 454 -21.60 -6.74 4.21
N ASP A 455 -20.61 -6.13 4.84
CA ASP A 455 -20.77 -5.45 6.11
C ASP A 455 -20.05 -4.09 6.06
N TYR A 456 -20.19 -3.28 7.08
CA TYR A 456 -19.53 -2.00 7.17
C TYR A 456 -19.15 -1.66 8.60
N GLU A 457 -18.14 -0.83 8.74
CA GLU A 457 -17.83 -0.16 10.00
C GLU A 457 -17.54 1.33 9.71
N TYR A 458 -17.62 2.16 10.73
CA TYR A 458 -17.25 3.57 10.61
C TYR A 458 -15.74 3.72 10.47
N LYS A 459 -15.30 4.59 9.57
CA LYS A 459 -13.88 4.75 9.16
C LYS A 459 -12.91 5.02 10.31
N ASP A 460 -13.40 5.63 11.40
CA ASP A 460 -12.59 6.02 12.56
C ASP A 460 -12.62 4.96 13.68
N GLU A 461 -13.48 3.94 13.55
CA GLU A 461 -13.58 2.86 14.53
C GLU A 461 -12.41 1.88 14.42
N LYS A 462 -11.98 1.38 15.57
CA LYS A 462 -10.87 0.46 15.75
C LYS A 462 -11.38 -0.77 16.48
N ARG A 463 -11.40 -1.91 15.78
CA ARG A 463 -11.98 -3.15 16.28
C ARG A 463 -10.94 -4.25 16.39
N SER A 464 -11.11 -5.15 17.36
CA SER A 464 -10.26 -6.34 17.56
C SER A 464 -10.45 -7.43 16.50
N TYR A 465 -11.37 -7.23 15.57
CA TYR A 465 -11.77 -8.19 14.54
C TYR A 465 -11.72 -7.61 13.12
N ILE A 466 -11.15 -6.41 12.96
CA ILE A 466 -10.98 -5.77 11.65
C ILE A 466 -9.50 -5.49 11.43
N GLY A 467 -8.98 -6.04 10.35
CA GLY A 467 -7.65 -5.80 9.78
C GLY A 467 -7.75 -5.28 8.35
N PHE A 468 -6.72 -5.49 7.55
CA PHE A 468 -6.71 -5.10 6.15
C PHE A 468 -5.59 -5.81 5.37
N ARG A 469 -5.72 -5.81 4.05
CA ARG A 469 -4.63 -6.10 3.11
C ARG A 469 -4.56 -5.01 2.06
N THR A 470 -3.43 -4.89 1.36
CA THR A 470 -3.26 -3.89 0.31
C THR A 470 -3.21 -4.51 -1.08
N VAL A 471 -3.47 -3.68 -2.07
CA VAL A 471 -3.33 -4.02 -3.49
C VAL A 471 -2.44 -3.00 -4.18
N GLN A 472 -1.90 -3.40 -5.34
CA GLN A 472 -1.14 -2.54 -6.23
C GLN A 472 -1.59 -2.77 -7.67
N ASP A 473 -1.80 -1.70 -8.42
CA ASP A 473 -2.19 -1.82 -9.81
C ASP A 473 -1.11 -2.51 -10.64
N TYR A 474 -1.52 -3.51 -11.44
CA TYR A 474 -0.63 -4.12 -12.42
C TYR A 474 -0.54 -3.22 -13.67
N LEU A 475 0.64 -2.70 -13.94
CA LEU A 475 0.90 -1.79 -15.08
C LEU A 475 1.56 -2.50 -16.27
N GLY A 476 1.64 -3.82 -16.23
CA GLY A 476 2.19 -4.63 -17.32
C GLY A 476 1.21 -4.86 -18.46
N GLU A 477 1.65 -5.55 -19.49
CA GLU A 477 0.77 -6.03 -20.54
C GLU A 477 -0.20 -7.08 -19.99
N ASP A 478 -1.42 -7.09 -20.54
CA ASP A 478 -2.44 -8.04 -20.15
C ASP A 478 -1.95 -9.47 -20.43
N ILE A 479 -1.89 -10.28 -19.40
CA ILE A 479 -1.56 -11.69 -19.53
C ILE A 479 -2.85 -12.36 -19.97
N GLY A 480 -3.01 -12.55 -21.29
CA GLY A 480 -4.15 -13.26 -21.83
C GLY A 480 -4.26 -14.66 -21.25
N LEU A 481 -5.48 -15.14 -21.03
CA LEU A 481 -5.78 -16.49 -20.52
C LEU A 481 -5.08 -17.66 -21.29
N ASN A 482 -4.45 -17.38 -22.43
CA ASN A 482 -3.71 -18.33 -23.27
C ASN A 482 -2.19 -18.28 -23.07
N ASP A 483 -1.65 -17.31 -22.34
CA ASP A 483 -0.24 -17.29 -22.03
C ASP A 483 0.00 -18.15 -20.79
N ASN A 484 0.72 -19.25 -21.01
CA ASN A 484 1.03 -20.25 -19.98
C ASN A 484 1.58 -19.55 -18.71
N PRO A 485 0.87 -19.58 -17.58
CA PRO A 485 1.29 -18.91 -16.36
C PRO A 485 2.66 -19.37 -15.84
N ASN A 486 3.13 -20.55 -16.29
CA ASN A 486 4.45 -21.07 -15.98
C ASN A 486 5.62 -20.38 -16.75
N LYS A 487 5.35 -19.37 -17.58
CA LYS A 487 6.39 -18.56 -18.24
C LYS A 487 6.62 -17.21 -17.58
N VAL A 488 5.86 -16.87 -16.55
CA VAL A 488 5.95 -15.58 -15.83
C VAL A 488 6.66 -15.73 -14.49
N PHE A 489 7.01 -16.99 -14.11
CA PHE A 489 7.73 -17.30 -12.86
C PHE A 489 9.12 -17.88 -13.17
#